data_de1d95171d15f6a642c89122f454153c
#
_entry.id   de1d95171d15f6a642c89122f454153c
#
_cell.length_a   1.000
_cell.length_b   1.000
_cell.length_c   1.000
_cell.angle_alpha   90.00
_cell.angle_beta   90.00
_cell.angle_gamma   90.00
#
_symmetry.space_group_name_H-M   'P 1'
#
loop_
_entity.id
_entity.type
_entity.pdbx_description
1 polymer ?
#
loop_
_entity_poly.entity_id
_entity_poly.type
_entity_poly.pdbx_seq_one_letter_code
_entity_poly.pdbx_strand_id
1 'polypeptide(L)'
;MRLNIDTYNEIIETLSHNKSRSLLTGFGVFWGLFMLLFLVGGGRGFKEMIMENFSGFANNASVIVSQNTSMPYAGFQEGRYWSLTTRDLDRLRTLVPECDAIVPMLSIWGDNARSEYQDRTYSSSIKSVTADYSKIEPARLKYGRYLTENDVKQERKVCVLGKRVYEALFPEGENPCGEFIKVGGIYYEVVGVDFATGNMSINGSTSESVIIPFTIAQKIFNRGNSVDIICITAKGGIKISSIEPKIRKALAREHFFDWKDESALIVLKVEEMFSLVDNLFRGLNFLIWLIGLGTLLAGIIGVSNIMMVTVKGRTTEIGLRRAIGATKNDVLSQIILESITLTLVAGMGGIMFSVLVLKVFEKAAGGAFMISFGTAVLAAILLSVLGVVAGLAPAFRAVSIKPVDAMRDE
;
A
#
# COMPACT_ATOMS: atom_id res chain seq x y z
N MET A 1 -37.58 30.88 3.96
CA MET A 1 -38.12 29.83 3.05
C MET A 1 -38.61 28.66 3.88
N ARG A 2 -39.92 28.37 3.91
CA ARG A 2 -40.45 27.14 4.52
C ARG A 2 -40.31 26.07 3.49
N LEU A 3 -39.41 25.10 3.71
CA LEU A 3 -39.31 23.85 2.96
C LEU A 3 -40.59 23.07 3.22
N ASN A 4 -41.61 23.22 2.34
CA ASN A 4 -42.86 22.47 2.40
C ASN A 4 -42.65 21.12 1.71
N ILE A 5 -43.26 20.09 2.24
CA ILE A 5 -43.32 18.72 1.67
C ILE A 5 -43.80 18.78 0.20
N ASP A 6 -44.68 19.72 -0.10
CA ASP A 6 -45.21 19.97 -1.45
C ASP A 6 -44.11 20.29 -2.49
N THR A 7 -43.06 21.05 -2.08
CA THR A 7 -41.92 21.39 -2.95
C THR A 7 -41.11 20.13 -3.33
N TYR A 8 -40.95 19.19 -2.41
CA TYR A 8 -40.26 17.92 -2.69
C TYR A 8 -41.07 17.03 -3.64
N ASN A 9 -42.37 16.94 -3.44
CA ASN A 9 -43.25 16.17 -4.31
C ASN A 9 -43.26 16.72 -5.73
N GLU A 10 -43.27 18.06 -5.89
CA GLU A 10 -43.19 18.74 -7.19
C GLU A 10 -41.86 18.48 -7.89
N ILE A 11 -40.74 18.47 -7.16
CA ILE A 11 -39.40 18.13 -7.71
C ILE A 11 -39.37 16.67 -8.19
N ILE A 12 -39.90 15.73 -7.42
CA ILE A 12 -39.93 14.31 -7.78
C ILE A 12 -40.84 14.09 -8.99
N GLU A 13 -41.99 14.74 -9.07
CA GLU A 13 -42.92 14.65 -10.19
C GLU A 13 -42.28 15.20 -11.47
N THR A 14 -41.58 16.31 -11.37
CA THR A 14 -40.85 16.93 -12.46
C THR A 14 -39.75 16.02 -13.01
N LEU A 15 -38.95 15.40 -12.13
CA LEU A 15 -37.90 14.45 -12.50
C LEU A 15 -38.48 13.17 -13.12
N SER A 16 -39.67 12.75 -12.74
CA SER A 16 -40.34 11.56 -13.23
C SER A 16 -41.03 11.75 -14.61
N HIS A 17 -41.39 12.97 -14.95
CA HIS A 17 -42.09 13.26 -16.22
C HIS A 17 -41.20 13.08 -17.48
N ASN A 18 -39.85 13.30 -17.34
CA ASN A 18 -38.89 13.12 -18.43
C ASN A 18 -37.75 12.16 -18.03
N LYS A 19 -38.10 10.90 -17.76
CA LYS A 19 -37.20 9.86 -17.21
C LYS A 19 -35.88 9.70 -17.99
N SER A 20 -35.94 9.64 -19.33
CA SER A 20 -34.74 9.45 -20.17
C SER A 20 -33.77 10.62 -20.07
N ARG A 21 -34.28 11.86 -20.00
CA ARG A 21 -33.48 13.06 -19.89
C ARG A 21 -32.84 13.17 -18.49
N SER A 22 -33.60 12.96 -17.44
CA SER A 22 -33.11 12.96 -16.04
C SER A 22 -32.06 11.86 -15.81
N LEU A 23 -32.27 10.69 -16.39
CA LEU A 23 -31.34 9.55 -16.30
C LEU A 23 -30.02 9.84 -17.04
N LEU A 24 -30.10 10.39 -18.24
CA LEU A 24 -28.89 10.75 -19.02
C LEU A 24 -28.09 11.87 -18.34
N THR A 25 -28.81 12.83 -17.71
CA THR A 25 -28.19 13.92 -16.93
C THR A 25 -27.49 13.40 -15.70
N GLY A 26 -28.18 12.56 -14.92
CA GLY A 26 -27.65 11.96 -13.71
C GLY A 26 -26.49 11.01 -13.99
N PHE A 27 -26.49 10.34 -15.14
CA PHE A 27 -25.45 9.37 -15.50
C PHE A 27 -24.04 9.98 -15.54
N GLY A 28 -23.88 11.21 -16.07
CA GLY A 28 -22.59 11.88 -16.09
C GLY A 28 -22.02 12.13 -14.68
N VAL A 29 -22.86 12.58 -13.74
CA VAL A 29 -22.47 12.80 -12.34
C VAL A 29 -22.24 11.46 -11.62
N PHE A 30 -23.15 10.50 -11.81
CA PHE A 30 -23.01 9.13 -11.31
C PHE A 30 -21.68 8.52 -11.73
N TRP A 31 -21.40 8.53 -13.03
CA TRP A 31 -20.18 7.92 -13.57
C TRP A 31 -18.91 8.63 -13.13
N GLY A 32 -18.93 9.98 -13.15
CA GLY A 32 -17.78 10.78 -12.68
C GLY A 32 -17.43 10.51 -11.22
N LEU A 33 -18.46 10.45 -10.35
CA LEU A 33 -18.24 10.17 -8.93
C LEU A 33 -17.87 8.71 -8.68
N PHE A 34 -18.53 7.77 -9.36
CA PHE A 34 -18.17 6.36 -9.31
C PHE A 34 -16.69 6.17 -9.67
N MET A 35 -16.23 6.71 -10.79
CA MET A 35 -14.85 6.57 -11.23
C MET A 35 -13.87 7.21 -10.24
N LEU A 36 -14.18 8.41 -9.73
CA LEU A 36 -13.33 9.06 -8.73
C LEU A 36 -13.17 8.19 -7.48
N LEU A 37 -14.27 7.74 -6.91
CA LEU A 37 -14.27 6.95 -5.68
C LEU A 37 -13.69 5.55 -5.88
N PHE A 38 -13.95 4.92 -7.02
CA PHE A 38 -13.38 3.63 -7.38
C PHE A 38 -11.85 3.72 -7.51
N LEU A 39 -11.34 4.75 -8.17
CA LEU A 39 -9.89 4.95 -8.32
C LEU A 39 -9.23 5.32 -6.99
N VAL A 40 -9.85 6.14 -6.15
CA VAL A 40 -9.34 6.50 -4.82
C VAL A 40 -9.33 5.27 -3.89
N GLY A 41 -10.42 4.53 -3.83
CA GLY A 41 -10.54 3.33 -3.00
C GLY A 41 -9.67 2.19 -3.51
N GLY A 42 -9.66 1.96 -4.82
CA GLY A 42 -8.81 0.97 -5.49
C GLY A 42 -7.32 1.27 -5.32
N GLY A 43 -6.92 2.53 -5.50
CA GLY A 43 -5.54 2.97 -5.31
C GLY A 43 -5.05 2.77 -3.88
N ARG A 44 -5.90 3.03 -2.87
CA ARG A 44 -5.59 2.73 -1.46
C ARG A 44 -5.42 1.24 -1.21
N GLY A 45 -6.39 0.42 -1.64
CA GLY A 45 -6.34 -1.02 -1.45
C GLY A 45 -5.11 -1.64 -2.13
N PHE A 46 -4.78 -1.18 -3.33
CA PHE A 46 -3.59 -1.63 -4.04
C PHE A 46 -2.29 -1.20 -3.33
N LYS A 47 -2.24 0.03 -2.80
CA LYS A 47 -1.13 0.48 -1.97
C LYS A 47 -0.95 -0.40 -0.73
N GLU A 48 -2.03 -0.66 0.01
CA GLU A 48 -2.01 -1.49 1.22
C GLU A 48 -1.55 -2.92 0.90
N MET A 49 -2.02 -3.52 -0.20
CA MET A 49 -1.60 -4.84 -0.66
C MET A 49 -0.10 -4.89 -0.99
N ILE A 50 0.45 -3.84 -1.63
CA ILE A 50 1.90 -3.74 -1.86
C ILE A 50 2.64 -3.58 -0.52
N MET A 51 2.17 -2.69 0.35
CA MET A 51 2.81 -2.42 1.64
C MET A 51 2.76 -3.63 2.59
N GLU A 52 1.72 -4.46 2.49
CA GLU A 52 1.63 -5.71 3.26
C GLU A 52 2.74 -6.69 2.88
N ASN A 53 3.16 -6.73 1.62
CA ASN A 53 4.31 -7.53 1.21
C ASN A 53 5.62 -7.10 1.90
N PHE A 54 5.75 -5.83 2.26
CA PHE A 54 6.90 -5.30 3.00
C PHE A 54 6.74 -5.37 4.52
N SER A 55 5.57 -5.76 5.03
CA SER A 55 5.27 -5.79 6.48
C SER A 55 6.15 -6.77 7.29
N GLY A 56 6.89 -7.64 6.59
CA GLY A 56 7.88 -8.55 7.16
C GLY A 56 9.19 -7.90 7.61
N PHE A 57 9.41 -6.59 7.34
CA PHE A 57 10.65 -5.91 7.68
C PHE A 57 10.46 -4.74 8.63
N ALA A 58 11.48 -4.49 9.45
CA ALA A 58 11.58 -3.23 10.17
C ALA A 58 11.82 -2.08 9.17
N ASN A 59 11.06 -0.98 9.30
CA ASN A 59 11.14 0.17 8.39
C ASN A 59 12.52 0.83 8.31
N ASN A 60 13.32 0.69 9.38
CA ASN A 60 14.69 1.20 9.52
C ASN A 60 15.75 0.11 9.27
N ALA A 61 15.38 -0.96 8.56
CA ALA A 61 16.31 -2.04 8.21
C ALA A 61 17.05 -1.76 6.91
N SER A 62 18.23 -2.34 6.79
CA SER A 62 19.01 -2.35 5.55
C SER A 62 19.80 -3.64 5.42
N VAL A 63 20.03 -4.03 4.20
CA VAL A 63 20.78 -5.23 3.81
C VAL A 63 22.04 -4.81 3.08
N ILE A 64 23.17 -5.31 3.54
CA ILE A 64 24.49 -5.01 3.00
C ILE A 64 25.07 -6.27 2.35
N VAL A 65 25.42 -6.17 1.08
CA VAL A 65 26.00 -7.27 0.30
C VAL A 65 27.26 -6.78 -0.39
N SER A 66 28.32 -7.59 -0.36
CA SER A 66 29.54 -7.34 -1.14
C SER A 66 29.35 -7.77 -2.59
N GLN A 67 29.89 -7.00 -3.51
CA GLN A 67 29.98 -7.34 -4.93
C GLN A 67 31.34 -6.94 -5.50
N ASN A 68 31.56 -7.24 -6.78
CA ASN A 68 32.79 -6.89 -7.47
C ASN A 68 32.97 -5.37 -7.54
N THR A 69 34.20 -4.91 -7.35
CA THR A 69 34.55 -3.48 -7.49
C THR A 69 34.40 -3.02 -8.95
N SER A 70 33.87 -1.82 -9.14
CA SER A 70 33.79 -1.19 -10.48
C SER A 70 34.80 -0.10 -10.70
N MET A 71 35.62 0.24 -9.69
CA MET A 71 36.65 1.25 -9.75
C MET A 71 37.97 0.70 -9.27
N PRO A 72 39.11 1.05 -9.93
CA PRO A 72 40.44 0.73 -9.44
C PRO A 72 40.76 1.56 -8.18
N TYR A 73 41.34 0.92 -7.16
CA TYR A 73 41.64 1.58 -5.89
C TYR A 73 42.89 0.98 -5.21
N ALA A 74 43.73 1.82 -4.63
CA ALA A 74 44.91 1.42 -3.85
C ALA A 74 45.82 0.36 -4.54
N GLY A 75 45.95 0.45 -5.87
CA GLY A 75 46.78 -0.48 -6.67
C GLY A 75 46.07 -1.74 -7.14
N PHE A 76 44.79 -1.94 -6.73
CA PHE A 76 43.98 -3.03 -7.24
C PHE A 76 43.16 -2.60 -8.47
N GLN A 77 42.98 -3.53 -9.40
CA GLN A 77 42.17 -3.32 -10.61
C GLN A 77 40.69 -3.41 -10.27
N GLU A 78 39.84 -2.86 -11.15
CA GLU A 78 38.37 -3.07 -11.14
C GLU A 78 38.03 -4.54 -11.35
N GLY A 79 36.76 -4.93 -10.97
CA GLY A 79 36.28 -6.29 -11.11
C GLY A 79 36.71 -7.25 -10.00
N ARG A 80 37.44 -6.75 -9.00
CA ARG A 80 37.91 -7.59 -7.89
C ARG A 80 36.76 -8.03 -6.99
N TYR A 81 36.68 -9.34 -6.76
CA TYR A 81 35.78 -9.92 -5.76
C TYR A 81 36.34 -9.73 -4.34
N TRP A 82 35.49 -9.41 -3.41
CA TRP A 82 35.77 -9.36 -1.97
C TRP A 82 34.55 -9.87 -1.19
N SER A 83 34.71 -10.28 0.04
CA SER A 83 33.64 -10.83 0.85
C SER A 83 33.59 -10.18 2.23
N LEU A 84 32.38 -10.04 2.75
CA LEU A 84 32.15 -9.63 4.14
C LEU A 84 32.66 -10.70 5.11
N THR A 85 33.12 -10.26 6.27
CA THR A 85 33.66 -11.13 7.32
C THR A 85 33.06 -10.80 8.69
N THR A 86 33.21 -11.70 9.66
CA THR A 86 32.81 -11.44 11.04
C THR A 86 33.51 -10.24 11.67
N ARG A 87 34.75 -9.92 11.24
CA ARG A 87 35.48 -8.71 11.69
C ARG A 87 34.78 -7.42 11.28
N ASP A 88 34.04 -7.43 10.18
CA ASP A 88 33.30 -6.26 9.72
C ASP A 88 32.12 -5.92 10.65
N LEU A 89 31.57 -6.91 11.33
CA LEU A 89 30.51 -6.68 12.33
C LEU A 89 31.04 -5.85 13.51
N ASP A 90 32.21 -6.22 14.05
CA ASP A 90 32.83 -5.53 15.18
C ASP A 90 33.29 -4.12 14.79
N ARG A 91 33.76 -3.99 13.56
CA ARG A 91 34.12 -2.69 12.99
C ARG A 91 32.89 -1.79 12.84
N LEU A 92 31.79 -2.30 12.31
CA LEU A 92 30.55 -1.54 12.17
C LEU A 92 30.01 -1.14 13.56
N ARG A 93 30.04 -2.04 14.55
CA ARG A 93 29.64 -1.72 15.93
C ARG A 93 30.45 -0.57 16.54
N THR A 94 31.75 -0.51 16.22
CA THR A 94 32.67 0.51 16.75
C THR A 94 32.56 1.84 16.01
N LEU A 95 32.50 1.81 14.68
CA LEU A 95 32.59 3.00 13.82
C LEU A 95 31.23 3.63 13.49
N VAL A 96 30.15 2.87 13.64
CA VAL A 96 28.76 3.32 13.33
C VAL A 96 27.85 3.02 14.53
N PRO A 97 28.03 3.72 15.65
CA PRO A 97 27.23 3.49 16.86
C PRO A 97 25.76 3.84 16.71
N GLU A 98 25.37 4.45 15.61
CA GLU A 98 23.99 4.74 15.23
C GLU A 98 23.18 3.47 14.84
N CYS A 99 23.85 2.35 14.55
CA CYS A 99 23.22 1.06 14.35
C CYS A 99 22.67 0.53 15.70
N ASP A 100 21.46 -0.05 15.66
CA ASP A 100 20.85 -0.74 16.81
C ASP A 100 21.18 -2.23 16.77
N ALA A 101 20.85 -2.91 15.66
CA ALA A 101 21.23 -4.29 15.44
C ALA A 101 22.17 -4.40 14.22
N ILE A 102 23.16 -5.29 14.33
CA ILE A 102 24.08 -5.67 13.25
C ILE A 102 24.14 -7.19 13.26
N VAL A 103 23.50 -7.80 12.27
CA VAL A 103 23.26 -9.23 12.21
C VAL A 103 23.93 -9.83 10.97
N PRO A 104 24.86 -10.77 11.13
CA PRO A 104 25.38 -11.56 10.03
C PRO A 104 24.36 -12.58 9.57
N MET A 105 24.34 -12.87 8.28
CA MET A 105 23.57 -13.94 7.70
C MET A 105 24.43 -14.78 6.77
N LEU A 106 24.31 -16.11 6.87
CA LEU A 106 24.72 -17.06 5.86
C LEU A 106 23.48 -17.75 5.31
N SER A 107 23.46 -17.95 4.01
CA SER A 107 22.38 -18.65 3.33
C SER A 107 22.90 -19.90 2.63
N ILE A 108 22.22 -21.01 2.86
CA ILE A 108 22.57 -22.30 2.27
C ILE A 108 21.36 -22.81 1.48
N TRP A 109 21.61 -23.27 0.26
CA TRP A 109 20.62 -23.69 -0.70
C TRP A 109 20.92 -25.08 -1.23
N GLY A 110 19.94 -25.67 -1.92
CA GLY A 110 20.08 -26.96 -2.58
C GLY A 110 20.08 -28.14 -1.62
N ASP A 111 20.80 -29.20 -1.96
CA ASP A 111 20.79 -30.45 -1.20
C ASP A 111 21.30 -30.28 0.24
N ASN A 112 22.19 -29.33 0.48
CA ASN A 112 22.72 -28.99 1.81
C ASN A 112 21.68 -28.30 2.73
N ALA A 113 20.50 -27.96 2.21
CA ALA A 113 19.42 -27.31 2.96
C ALA A 113 18.15 -28.18 3.04
N ARG A 114 18.17 -29.39 2.48
CA ARG A 114 17.04 -30.30 2.49
C ARG A 114 16.66 -30.70 3.92
N SER A 115 15.38 -30.54 4.25
CA SER A 115 14.82 -30.88 5.55
C SER A 115 14.09 -32.20 5.49
N GLU A 116 14.31 -33.05 6.50
CA GLU A 116 13.78 -34.42 6.60
C GLU A 116 13.25 -34.68 8.03
N TYR A 117 12.05 -35.23 8.12
CA TYR A 117 11.47 -35.71 9.38
C TYR A 117 10.72 -37.00 9.12
N GLN A 118 11.15 -38.10 9.75
CA GLN A 118 10.65 -39.44 9.45
C GLN A 118 10.75 -39.74 7.93
N ASP A 119 9.65 -40.07 7.28
CA ASP A 119 9.58 -40.37 5.84
C ASP A 119 9.25 -39.11 4.98
N ARG A 120 9.13 -37.94 5.60
CA ARG A 120 8.75 -36.69 4.93
C ARG A 120 9.98 -35.85 4.63
N THR A 121 10.00 -35.24 3.46
CA THR A 121 11.10 -34.41 3.02
C THR A 121 10.57 -33.09 2.41
N TYR A 122 11.33 -32.02 2.59
CA TYR A 122 11.03 -30.71 1.99
C TYR A 122 12.32 -30.05 1.52
N SER A 123 12.27 -29.47 0.30
CA SER A 123 13.39 -28.68 -0.21
C SER A 123 13.32 -27.28 0.40
N SER A 124 14.02 -27.08 1.48
CA SER A 124 14.09 -25.81 2.19
C SER A 124 15.36 -25.01 1.86
N SER A 125 15.45 -23.78 2.36
CA SER A 125 16.69 -23.03 2.48
C SER A 125 17.08 -22.90 3.95
N ILE A 126 18.37 -22.73 4.23
CA ILE A 126 18.84 -22.42 5.57
C ILE A 126 19.20 -20.94 5.66
N LYS A 127 18.61 -20.25 6.62
CA LYS A 127 19.01 -18.91 7.04
C LYS A 127 19.72 -19.04 8.37
N SER A 128 21.00 -18.77 8.41
CA SER A 128 21.72 -18.76 9.66
C SER A 128 21.98 -17.34 10.14
N VAL A 129 21.47 -17.04 11.34
CA VAL A 129 21.41 -15.66 11.87
C VAL A 129 21.70 -15.65 13.38
N THR A 130 21.85 -14.46 13.95
CA THR A 130 21.90 -14.25 15.39
C THR A 130 20.49 -13.95 15.95
N ALA A 131 20.35 -13.94 17.28
CA ALA A 131 19.09 -13.69 17.96
C ALA A 131 18.45 -12.34 17.60
N ASP A 132 19.28 -11.31 17.36
CA ASP A 132 18.83 -9.97 16.98
C ASP A 132 18.18 -9.88 15.60
N TYR A 133 18.19 -10.97 14.82
CA TYR A 133 17.53 -10.97 13.49
C TYR A 133 16.02 -10.71 13.59
N SER A 134 15.40 -11.07 14.69
CA SER A 134 13.99 -10.75 14.98
C SER A 134 13.68 -9.23 15.03
N LYS A 135 14.71 -8.38 15.20
CA LYS A 135 14.58 -6.92 15.07
C LYS A 135 14.53 -6.45 13.62
N ILE A 136 14.98 -7.28 12.68
CA ILE A 136 15.02 -7.00 11.23
C ILE A 136 13.81 -7.58 10.53
N GLU A 137 13.58 -8.89 10.72
CA GLU A 137 12.37 -9.61 10.32
C GLU A 137 11.63 -10.07 11.60
N PRO A 138 10.61 -9.34 12.06
CA PRO A 138 9.82 -9.73 13.24
C PRO A 138 9.13 -11.08 13.02
N ALA A 139 9.48 -12.06 13.83
CA ALA A 139 8.88 -13.39 13.77
C ALA A 139 7.46 -13.40 14.34
N ARG A 140 6.55 -14.14 13.70
CA ARG A 140 5.20 -14.44 14.22
C ARG A 140 5.13 -15.90 14.63
N LEU A 141 5.52 -16.19 15.86
CA LEU A 141 5.59 -17.56 16.35
C LEU A 141 4.20 -18.15 16.57
N LYS A 142 3.95 -19.32 15.99
CA LYS A 142 2.78 -20.15 16.26
C LYS A 142 3.06 -21.10 17.44
N TYR A 143 4.27 -21.65 17.50
CA TYR A 143 4.74 -22.55 18.55
C TYR A 143 6.13 -22.14 19.00
N GLY A 144 6.43 -22.38 20.27
CA GLY A 144 7.75 -22.27 20.85
C GLY A 144 8.31 -20.85 20.93
N ARG A 145 9.61 -20.71 20.65
CA ARG A 145 10.37 -19.47 20.77
C ARG A 145 11.31 -19.26 19.58
N TYR A 146 11.76 -18.04 19.41
CA TYR A 146 12.83 -17.72 18.46
C TYR A 146 14.22 -18.06 19.01
N LEU A 147 15.26 -17.93 18.18
CA LEU A 147 16.65 -18.08 18.61
C LEU A 147 16.99 -17.09 19.70
N THR A 148 17.76 -17.55 20.68
CA THR A 148 18.28 -16.72 21.77
C THR A 148 19.80 -16.51 21.63
N GLU A 149 20.34 -15.49 22.31
CA GLU A 149 21.80 -15.31 22.37
C GLU A 149 22.55 -16.54 22.93
N ASN A 150 21.92 -17.26 23.86
CA ASN A 150 22.53 -18.46 24.44
C ASN A 150 22.63 -19.57 23.39
N ASP A 151 21.64 -19.73 22.51
CA ASP A 151 21.70 -20.71 21.42
C ASP A 151 22.85 -20.41 20.47
N VAL A 152 23.10 -19.12 20.18
CA VAL A 152 24.21 -18.67 19.32
C VAL A 152 25.56 -18.85 20.04
N LYS A 153 25.68 -18.40 21.30
CA LYS A 153 26.94 -18.45 22.06
C LYS A 153 27.36 -19.89 22.41
N GLN A 154 26.40 -20.75 22.75
CA GLN A 154 26.65 -22.16 23.08
C GLN A 154 26.64 -23.07 21.85
N GLU A 155 26.47 -22.51 20.66
CA GLU A 155 26.45 -23.26 19.38
C GLU A 155 25.46 -24.44 19.40
N ARG A 156 24.28 -24.19 19.97
CA ARG A 156 23.25 -25.23 20.08
C ARG A 156 22.70 -25.59 18.70
N LYS A 157 22.52 -26.90 18.47
CA LYS A 157 21.87 -27.41 17.26
C LYS A 157 20.35 -27.29 17.37
N VAL A 158 19.87 -26.06 17.34
CA VAL A 158 18.43 -25.74 17.39
C VAL A 158 17.99 -25.05 16.10
N CYS A 159 16.71 -25.17 15.78
CA CYS A 159 16.17 -24.52 14.60
C CYS A 159 14.76 -23.95 14.82
N VAL A 160 14.42 -22.93 14.04
CA VAL A 160 13.05 -22.39 13.89
C VAL A 160 12.59 -22.71 12.47
N LEU A 161 11.40 -23.30 12.34
CA LEU A 161 10.84 -23.71 11.06
C LEU A 161 10.00 -22.58 10.47
N GLY A 162 10.16 -22.31 9.18
CA GLY A 162 9.21 -21.50 8.44
C GLY A 162 7.90 -22.26 8.21
N LYS A 163 6.82 -21.53 7.99
CA LYS A 163 5.46 -22.05 7.87
C LYS A 163 5.34 -23.21 6.89
N ARG A 164 5.87 -23.08 5.65
CA ARG A 164 5.75 -24.12 4.61
C ARG A 164 6.57 -25.35 4.94
N VAL A 165 7.75 -25.19 5.55
CA VAL A 165 8.57 -26.29 6.03
C VAL A 165 7.82 -27.07 7.11
N TYR A 166 7.21 -26.36 8.06
CA TYR A 166 6.40 -26.96 9.10
C TYR A 166 5.19 -27.72 8.52
N GLU A 167 4.40 -27.11 7.64
CA GLU A 167 3.22 -27.73 7.04
C GLU A 167 3.57 -28.99 6.22
N ALA A 168 4.75 -29.02 5.62
CA ALA A 168 5.21 -30.18 4.85
C ALA A 168 5.70 -31.33 5.75
N LEU A 169 6.42 -31.02 6.84
CA LEU A 169 6.98 -32.03 7.74
C LEU A 169 5.98 -32.50 8.81
N PHE A 170 5.06 -31.63 9.24
CA PHE A 170 4.07 -31.86 10.30
C PHE A 170 2.63 -31.55 9.82
N PRO A 171 2.09 -32.32 8.84
CA PRO A 171 0.78 -32.01 8.22
C PRO A 171 -0.41 -32.20 9.17
N GLU A 172 -0.26 -32.95 10.25
CA GLU A 172 -1.33 -33.11 11.27
C GLU A 172 -1.51 -31.89 12.15
N GLY A 173 -0.58 -30.92 12.06
CA GLY A 173 -0.68 -29.64 12.78
C GLY A 173 -0.23 -29.70 14.23
N GLU A 174 0.47 -30.79 14.63
CA GLU A 174 1.03 -30.98 15.96
C GLU A 174 2.12 -29.95 16.31
N ASN A 175 2.37 -29.76 17.59
CA ASN A 175 3.47 -28.90 18.06
C ASN A 175 4.82 -29.61 17.87
N PRO A 176 5.70 -29.12 16.97
CA PRO A 176 6.97 -29.79 16.69
C PRO A 176 8.09 -29.43 17.68
N CYS A 177 7.84 -28.57 18.67
CA CYS A 177 8.89 -28.12 19.59
C CYS A 177 9.40 -29.27 20.46
N GLY A 178 10.73 -29.47 20.46
CA GLY A 178 11.39 -30.59 21.12
C GLY A 178 11.67 -31.78 20.19
N GLU A 179 11.05 -31.85 19.02
CA GLU A 179 11.36 -32.87 18.02
C GLU A 179 12.67 -32.56 17.29
N PHE A 180 13.31 -33.62 16.76
CA PHE A 180 14.55 -33.50 16.01
C PHE A 180 14.28 -33.71 14.52
N ILE A 181 14.61 -32.70 13.72
CA ILE A 181 14.59 -32.80 12.27
C ILE A 181 16.01 -32.85 11.70
N LYS A 182 16.18 -33.48 10.57
CA LYS A 182 17.45 -33.53 9.86
C LYS A 182 17.46 -32.48 8.77
N VAL A 183 18.42 -31.53 8.83
CA VAL A 183 18.56 -30.46 7.82
C VAL A 183 19.99 -30.50 7.28
N GLY A 184 20.14 -30.66 5.97
CA GLY A 184 21.47 -30.79 5.36
C GLY A 184 22.33 -31.90 5.95
N GLY A 185 21.70 -33.01 6.34
CA GLY A 185 22.38 -34.15 6.94
C GLY A 185 22.62 -34.10 8.47
N ILE A 186 22.23 -33.00 9.14
CA ILE A 186 22.48 -32.76 10.57
C ILE A 186 21.17 -32.62 11.32
N TYR A 187 21.11 -33.20 12.51
CA TYR A 187 19.95 -33.13 13.38
C TYR A 187 19.93 -31.82 14.18
N TYR A 188 18.78 -31.15 14.16
CA TYR A 188 18.47 -29.95 14.93
C TYR A 188 17.19 -30.14 15.73
N GLU A 189 17.19 -29.71 16.98
CA GLU A 189 16.00 -29.63 17.82
C GLU A 189 15.13 -28.45 17.36
N VAL A 190 13.86 -28.69 17.10
CA VAL A 190 12.90 -27.63 16.76
C VAL A 190 12.54 -26.85 18.02
N VAL A 191 12.85 -25.56 18.06
CA VAL A 191 12.54 -24.68 19.21
C VAL A 191 11.39 -23.71 18.92
N GLY A 192 10.97 -23.58 17.70
CA GLY A 192 9.83 -22.75 17.33
C GLY A 192 9.42 -22.89 15.86
N VAL A 193 8.24 -22.32 15.58
CA VAL A 193 7.68 -22.27 14.22
C VAL A 193 7.24 -20.86 13.91
N ASP A 194 7.78 -20.29 12.84
CA ASP A 194 7.50 -18.92 12.40
C ASP A 194 6.44 -18.90 11.30
N PHE A 195 5.31 -18.26 11.57
CA PHE A 195 4.20 -18.03 10.66
C PHE A 195 4.20 -16.60 10.09
N ALA A 196 5.37 -15.98 9.97
CA ALA A 196 5.46 -14.68 9.31
C ALA A 196 4.82 -14.73 7.91
N THR A 197 3.96 -13.78 7.63
CA THR A 197 3.13 -13.73 6.41
C THR A 197 3.71 -12.81 5.32
N GLY A 198 4.80 -12.10 5.60
CA GLY A 198 5.46 -11.23 4.61
C GLY A 198 5.97 -12.04 3.43
N ASN A 199 5.60 -11.64 2.20
CA ASN A 199 6.06 -12.31 0.99
C ASN A 199 7.49 -11.89 0.61
N MET A 200 7.97 -10.77 1.12
CA MET A 200 9.36 -10.33 0.96
C MET A 200 10.19 -10.75 2.17
N SER A 201 11.38 -11.23 1.90
CA SER A 201 12.30 -11.74 2.88
C SER A 201 13.74 -11.62 2.33
N ILE A 202 14.71 -11.50 3.22
CA ILE A 202 16.12 -11.38 2.82
C ILE A 202 16.60 -12.76 2.37
N ASN A 203 17.07 -12.82 1.14
CA ASN A 203 17.70 -14.01 0.56
C ASN A 203 16.86 -15.28 0.66
N GLY A 204 15.63 -15.24 0.14
CA GLY A 204 14.69 -16.35 0.11
C GLY A 204 13.55 -16.22 1.12
N SER A 205 12.44 -16.90 0.86
CA SER A 205 11.24 -16.82 1.69
C SER A 205 11.45 -17.42 3.07
N THR A 206 11.20 -16.65 4.13
CA THR A 206 11.27 -17.16 5.52
C THR A 206 10.30 -18.32 5.75
N SER A 207 9.16 -18.33 5.05
CA SER A 207 8.21 -19.44 5.13
C SER A 207 8.77 -20.78 4.62
N GLU A 208 9.72 -20.75 3.69
CA GLU A 208 10.39 -21.93 3.09
C GLU A 208 11.77 -22.20 3.68
N SER A 209 12.14 -21.47 4.74
CA SER A 209 13.47 -21.54 5.33
C SER A 209 13.45 -22.24 6.68
N VAL A 210 14.58 -22.84 7.02
CA VAL A 210 14.93 -23.27 8.37
C VAL A 210 15.95 -22.28 8.92
N ILE A 211 15.64 -21.67 10.07
CA ILE A 211 16.48 -20.68 10.70
C ILE A 211 17.32 -21.36 11.77
N ILE A 212 18.64 -21.22 11.69
CA ILE A 212 19.61 -21.82 12.65
C ILE A 212 20.58 -20.78 13.18
N PRO A 213 21.25 -21.02 14.33
CA PRO A 213 22.27 -20.13 14.86
C PRO A 213 23.45 -19.94 13.90
N PHE A 214 23.90 -18.69 13.75
CA PHE A 214 24.97 -18.31 12.82
C PHE A 214 26.29 -19.04 13.09
N THR A 215 26.72 -19.11 14.36
CA THR A 215 27.99 -19.74 14.77
C THR A 215 28.08 -21.22 14.43
N ILE A 216 26.98 -21.94 14.60
CA ILE A 216 26.95 -23.37 14.27
C ILE A 216 27.00 -23.58 12.76
N ALA A 217 26.32 -22.73 11.97
CA ALA A 217 26.35 -22.81 10.52
C ALA A 217 27.74 -22.56 9.95
N GLN A 218 28.48 -21.59 10.47
CA GLN A 218 29.86 -21.33 10.05
C GLN A 218 30.74 -22.57 10.17
N LYS A 219 30.60 -23.33 11.26
CA LYS A 219 31.38 -24.54 11.51
C LYS A 219 30.94 -25.70 10.63
N ILE A 220 29.64 -25.96 10.57
CA ILE A 220 29.07 -27.09 9.84
C ILE A 220 29.35 -26.97 8.33
N PHE A 221 29.14 -25.80 7.77
CA PHE A 221 29.30 -25.58 6.33
C PHE A 221 30.71 -25.07 5.94
N ASN A 222 31.66 -25.14 6.87
CA ASN A 222 33.05 -24.76 6.66
C ASN A 222 33.22 -23.35 6.03
N ARG A 223 32.43 -22.39 6.48
CA ARG A 223 32.42 -21.02 5.94
C ARG A 223 33.49 -20.10 6.54
N GLY A 224 34.25 -20.59 7.50
CA GLY A 224 35.28 -19.81 8.20
C GLY A 224 34.69 -18.51 8.79
N ASN A 225 35.31 -17.37 8.48
CA ASN A 225 34.85 -16.06 8.95
C ASN A 225 33.94 -15.33 7.94
N SER A 226 33.57 -15.98 6.82
CA SER A 226 32.77 -15.32 5.79
C SER A 226 31.36 -15.05 6.27
N VAL A 227 30.79 -13.96 5.74
CA VAL A 227 29.41 -13.52 5.91
C VAL A 227 28.86 -13.23 4.53
N ASP A 228 27.70 -13.78 4.17
CA ASP A 228 27.11 -13.51 2.86
C ASP A 228 26.42 -12.13 2.85
N ILE A 229 25.72 -11.83 3.96
CA ILE A 229 24.92 -10.62 4.11
C ILE A 229 25.12 -10.07 5.52
N ILE A 230 25.19 -8.75 5.66
CA ILE A 230 25.04 -8.07 6.94
C ILE A 230 23.71 -7.32 6.92
N CYS A 231 22.83 -7.68 7.85
CA CYS A 231 21.57 -6.98 8.05
C CYS A 231 21.73 -5.99 9.21
N ILE A 232 21.28 -4.77 9.04
CA ILE A 232 21.38 -3.73 10.07
C ILE A 232 20.03 -3.05 10.29
N THR A 233 19.83 -2.57 11.53
CA THR A 233 18.79 -1.57 11.82
C THR A 233 19.43 -0.32 12.40
N ALA A 234 18.87 0.85 12.11
CA ALA A 234 19.28 2.10 12.75
C ALA A 234 18.49 2.33 14.05
N LYS A 235 19.11 3.04 15.01
CA LYS A 235 18.42 3.49 16.23
C LYS A 235 17.23 4.39 15.88
N GLY A 236 16.21 4.41 16.73
CA GLY A 236 14.97 5.13 16.47
C GLY A 236 15.18 6.59 16.02
N GLY A 237 14.50 6.99 14.95
CA GLY A 237 14.57 8.32 14.37
C GLY A 237 15.75 8.57 13.41
N ILE A 238 16.70 7.65 13.28
CA ILE A 238 17.84 7.76 12.38
C ILE A 238 17.52 7.03 11.07
N LYS A 239 17.72 7.70 9.95
CA LYS A 239 17.58 7.10 8.62
C LYS A 239 18.86 6.39 8.22
N ILE A 240 18.75 5.19 7.64
CA ILE A 240 19.89 4.45 7.10
C ILE A 240 20.64 5.27 6.05
N SER A 241 19.93 5.99 5.20
CA SER A 241 20.54 6.85 4.16
C SER A 241 21.50 7.90 4.74
N SER A 242 21.29 8.35 5.99
CA SER A 242 22.19 9.32 6.65
C SER A 242 23.47 8.68 7.19
N ILE A 243 23.44 7.40 7.52
CA ILE A 243 24.60 6.66 8.07
C ILE A 243 25.31 5.80 7.02
N GLU A 244 24.71 5.57 5.85
CA GLU A 244 25.31 4.80 4.76
C GLU A 244 26.74 5.25 4.39
N PRO A 245 27.07 6.56 4.26
CA PRO A 245 28.43 6.98 3.97
C PRO A 245 29.45 6.55 5.04
N LYS A 246 29.03 6.44 6.30
CA LYS A 246 29.88 5.94 7.40
C LYS A 246 30.12 4.43 7.26
N ILE A 247 29.04 3.68 6.95
CA ILE A 247 29.11 2.24 6.70
C ILE A 247 30.07 1.95 5.53
N ARG A 248 29.89 2.65 4.40
CA ARG A 248 30.76 2.50 3.22
C ARG A 248 32.22 2.78 3.54
N LYS A 249 32.52 3.89 4.24
CA LYS A 249 33.89 4.23 4.64
C LYS A 249 34.49 3.22 5.59
N ALA A 250 33.69 2.68 6.52
CA ALA A 250 34.17 1.67 7.48
C ALA A 250 34.61 0.37 6.80
N LEU A 251 33.81 -0.11 5.81
CA LEU A 251 34.09 -1.33 5.06
C LEU A 251 35.14 -1.10 3.95
N ALA A 252 35.08 0.02 3.24
CA ALA A 252 36.00 0.35 2.16
C ALA A 252 37.46 0.39 2.61
N ARG A 253 37.72 0.89 3.83
CA ARG A 253 39.07 0.96 4.41
C ARG A 253 39.68 -0.43 4.64
N GLU A 254 38.88 -1.41 5.05
CA GLU A 254 39.38 -2.77 5.30
C GLU A 254 39.58 -3.56 4.03
N HIS A 255 38.63 -3.40 3.11
CA HIS A 255 38.60 -4.21 1.90
C HIS A 255 39.25 -3.54 0.69
N PHE A 256 39.89 -2.39 0.88
CA PHE A 256 40.64 -1.67 -0.14
C PHE A 256 39.82 -1.42 -1.42
N PHE A 257 38.64 -0.80 -1.27
CA PHE A 257 37.87 -0.27 -2.40
C PHE A 257 37.49 1.20 -2.16
N ASP A 258 37.15 1.94 -3.20
CA ASP A 258 36.70 3.32 -3.04
C ASP A 258 35.31 3.33 -2.40
N TRP A 259 35.13 4.07 -1.31
CA TRP A 259 33.84 4.18 -0.64
C TRP A 259 32.72 4.77 -1.51
N LYS A 260 33.07 5.43 -2.64
CA LYS A 260 32.16 5.94 -3.66
C LYS A 260 31.74 4.88 -4.68
N ASP A 261 32.41 3.74 -4.69
CA ASP A 261 32.06 2.63 -5.58
C ASP A 261 30.76 1.98 -5.11
N GLU A 262 29.65 2.39 -5.75
CA GLU A 262 28.32 1.86 -5.44
C GLU A 262 28.19 0.38 -5.77
N SER A 263 28.92 -0.11 -6.76
CA SER A 263 28.90 -1.51 -7.18
C SER A 263 29.64 -2.42 -6.20
N ALA A 264 30.73 -1.96 -5.60
CA ALA A 264 31.51 -2.77 -4.66
C ALA A 264 30.70 -3.16 -3.41
N LEU A 265 29.82 -2.29 -2.94
CA LEU A 265 28.99 -2.51 -1.77
C LEU A 265 27.56 -2.11 -2.06
N ILE A 266 26.67 -3.07 -2.13
CA ILE A 266 25.23 -2.82 -2.27
C ILE A 266 24.63 -2.64 -0.87
N VAL A 267 23.97 -1.51 -0.65
CA VAL A 267 23.24 -1.18 0.56
C VAL A 267 21.76 -1.03 0.20
N LEU A 268 20.99 -2.09 0.35
CA LEU A 268 19.55 -2.08 0.10
C LEU A 268 18.83 -1.51 1.33
N LYS A 269 18.24 -0.35 1.18
CA LYS A 269 17.54 0.36 2.26
C LYS A 269 16.04 0.15 2.13
N VAL A 270 15.43 -0.48 3.13
CA VAL A 270 13.99 -0.72 3.17
C VAL A 270 13.23 0.61 3.14
N GLU A 271 13.73 1.67 3.80
CA GLU A 271 13.12 3.01 3.78
C GLU A 271 12.99 3.61 2.37
N GLU A 272 13.96 3.35 1.48
CA GLU A 272 13.90 3.85 0.09
C GLU A 272 12.83 3.12 -0.71
N MET A 273 12.67 1.82 -0.49
CA MET A 273 11.61 1.04 -1.13
C MET A 273 10.21 1.55 -0.71
N PHE A 274 10.01 1.82 0.58
CA PHE A 274 8.78 2.45 1.08
C PHE A 274 8.57 3.84 0.46
N SER A 275 9.63 4.65 0.38
CA SER A 275 9.54 6.00 -0.18
C SER A 275 9.23 5.99 -1.69
N LEU A 276 9.76 5.03 -2.44
CA LEU A 276 9.44 4.84 -3.86
C LEU A 276 7.96 4.51 -4.04
N VAL A 277 7.43 3.58 -3.25
CA VAL A 277 6.00 3.23 -3.27
C VAL A 277 5.15 4.46 -2.91
N ASP A 278 5.50 5.17 -1.84
CA ASP A 278 4.77 6.38 -1.43
C ASP A 278 4.79 7.49 -2.50
N ASN A 279 5.93 7.72 -3.14
CA ASN A 279 6.05 8.73 -4.21
C ASN A 279 5.24 8.33 -5.45
N LEU A 280 5.27 7.05 -5.83
CA LEU A 280 4.46 6.52 -6.92
C LEU A 280 2.97 6.73 -6.65
N PHE A 281 2.49 6.38 -5.45
CA PHE A 281 1.08 6.57 -5.09
C PHE A 281 0.69 8.04 -4.90
N ARG A 282 1.61 8.93 -4.52
CA ARG A 282 1.35 10.38 -4.55
C ARG A 282 1.11 10.87 -5.98
N GLY A 283 1.95 10.44 -6.92
CA GLY A 283 1.76 10.76 -8.34
C GLY A 283 0.45 10.20 -8.90
N LEU A 284 0.14 8.93 -8.61
CA LEU A 284 -1.12 8.31 -8.99
C LEU A 284 -2.33 9.05 -8.40
N ASN A 285 -2.29 9.40 -7.11
CA ASN A 285 -3.36 10.17 -6.47
C ASN A 285 -3.56 11.54 -7.13
N PHE A 286 -2.50 12.23 -7.52
CA PHE A 286 -2.62 13.48 -8.27
C PHE A 286 -3.35 13.27 -9.60
N LEU A 287 -3.01 12.25 -10.36
CA LEU A 287 -3.68 11.91 -11.62
C LEU A 287 -5.16 11.52 -11.40
N ILE A 288 -5.44 10.74 -10.36
CA ILE A 288 -6.81 10.35 -9.99
C ILE A 288 -7.66 11.58 -9.70
N TRP A 289 -7.14 12.54 -8.94
CA TRP A 289 -7.85 13.79 -8.66
C TRP A 289 -8.02 14.64 -9.91
N LEU A 290 -7.02 14.73 -10.77
CA LEU A 290 -7.09 15.48 -12.02
C LEU A 290 -8.19 14.92 -12.96
N ILE A 291 -8.17 13.62 -13.19
CA ILE A 291 -9.15 12.92 -14.04
C ILE A 291 -10.54 12.95 -13.40
N GLY A 292 -10.61 12.67 -12.10
CA GLY A 292 -11.88 12.65 -11.37
C GLY A 292 -12.57 14.01 -11.32
N LEU A 293 -11.84 15.09 -11.08
CA LEU A 293 -12.39 16.45 -11.16
C LEU A 293 -12.81 16.79 -12.60
N GLY A 294 -12.02 16.40 -13.60
CA GLY A 294 -12.37 16.62 -15.01
C GLY A 294 -13.67 15.91 -15.40
N THR A 295 -13.86 14.66 -14.99
CA THR A 295 -15.09 13.90 -15.28
C THR A 295 -16.30 14.44 -14.51
N LEU A 296 -16.12 14.87 -13.26
CA LEU A 296 -17.17 15.54 -12.50
C LEU A 296 -17.59 16.86 -13.14
N LEU A 297 -16.63 17.69 -13.57
CA LEU A 297 -16.92 18.94 -14.27
C LEU A 297 -17.69 18.70 -15.58
N ALA A 298 -17.31 17.67 -16.35
CA ALA A 298 -18.06 17.29 -17.54
C ALA A 298 -19.51 16.88 -17.20
N GLY A 299 -19.70 16.10 -16.11
CA GLY A 299 -21.02 15.74 -15.59
C GLY A 299 -21.86 16.97 -15.22
N ILE A 300 -21.26 17.94 -14.55
CA ILE A 300 -21.92 19.20 -14.12
C ILE A 300 -22.34 20.07 -15.32
N ILE A 301 -21.47 20.18 -16.31
CA ILE A 301 -21.81 20.89 -17.55
C ILE A 301 -23.00 20.20 -18.24
N GLY A 302 -23.02 18.84 -18.21
CA GLY A 302 -24.16 18.07 -18.68
C GLY A 302 -25.47 18.40 -17.94
N VAL A 303 -25.41 18.42 -16.60
CA VAL A 303 -26.56 18.83 -15.74
C VAL A 303 -27.01 20.24 -16.09
N SER A 304 -26.10 21.22 -16.13
CA SER A 304 -26.41 22.61 -16.41
C SER A 304 -27.07 22.79 -17.78
N ASN A 305 -26.55 22.11 -18.82
CA ASN A 305 -27.11 22.16 -20.16
C ASN A 305 -28.54 21.62 -20.22
N ILE A 306 -28.80 20.50 -19.55
CA ILE A 306 -30.13 19.90 -19.55
C ILE A 306 -31.12 20.71 -18.72
N MET A 307 -30.68 21.22 -17.58
CA MET A 307 -31.48 22.15 -16.78
C MET A 307 -31.83 23.42 -17.53
N MET A 308 -30.91 23.95 -18.40
CA MET A 308 -31.16 25.09 -19.26
C MET A 308 -32.29 24.79 -20.26
N VAL A 309 -32.31 23.58 -20.86
CA VAL A 309 -33.38 23.13 -21.74
C VAL A 309 -34.70 22.94 -20.99
N THR A 310 -34.64 22.41 -19.77
CA THR A 310 -35.83 22.23 -18.93
C THR A 310 -36.47 23.58 -18.57
N VAL A 311 -35.65 24.58 -18.16
CA VAL A 311 -36.12 25.95 -17.88
C VAL A 311 -36.78 26.57 -19.14
N LYS A 312 -36.21 26.35 -20.33
CA LYS A 312 -36.78 26.81 -21.59
C LYS A 312 -38.14 26.17 -21.86
N GLY A 313 -38.30 24.86 -21.61
CA GLY A 313 -39.57 24.17 -21.80
C GLY A 313 -40.66 24.54 -20.77
N ARG A 314 -40.28 25.21 -19.66
CA ARG A 314 -41.18 25.65 -18.60
C ARG A 314 -41.33 27.17 -18.53
N THR A 315 -41.02 27.86 -19.62
CA THR A 315 -41.02 29.34 -19.66
C THR A 315 -42.38 29.91 -19.26
N THR A 316 -43.51 29.34 -19.81
CA THR A 316 -44.86 29.76 -19.51
C THR A 316 -45.24 29.55 -18.03
N GLU A 317 -44.89 28.38 -17.46
CA GLU A 317 -45.11 28.05 -16.04
C GLU A 317 -44.38 29.03 -15.11
N ILE A 318 -43.11 29.29 -15.38
CA ILE A 318 -42.27 30.24 -14.62
C ILE A 318 -42.82 31.68 -14.73
N GLY A 319 -43.25 32.04 -15.93
CA GLY A 319 -43.87 33.34 -16.22
C GLY A 319 -45.16 33.55 -15.43
N LEU A 320 -46.04 32.54 -15.43
CA LEU A 320 -47.29 32.53 -14.67
C LEU A 320 -47.08 32.66 -13.16
N ARG A 321 -46.17 31.87 -12.60
CA ARG A 321 -45.81 31.94 -11.18
C ARG A 321 -45.32 33.33 -10.80
N ARG A 322 -44.52 33.97 -11.62
CA ARG A 322 -44.03 35.32 -11.39
C ARG A 322 -45.12 36.36 -11.54
N ALA A 323 -46.08 36.15 -12.44
CA ALA A 323 -47.22 37.03 -12.61
C ALA A 323 -48.18 37.01 -11.39
N ILE A 324 -48.32 35.85 -10.71
CA ILE A 324 -49.14 35.67 -9.51
C ILE A 324 -48.41 36.13 -8.26
N GLY A 325 -47.12 36.57 -8.34
CA GLY A 325 -46.40 37.20 -7.22
C GLY A 325 -45.17 36.44 -6.68
N ALA A 326 -44.73 35.37 -7.33
CA ALA A 326 -43.48 34.73 -6.93
C ALA A 326 -42.28 35.66 -7.11
N THR A 327 -41.41 35.73 -6.10
CA THR A 327 -40.22 36.56 -6.14
C THR A 327 -39.11 35.89 -7.03
N LYS A 328 -38.18 36.73 -7.50
CA LYS A 328 -37.02 36.23 -8.25
C LYS A 328 -36.22 35.18 -7.45
N ASN A 329 -36.12 35.37 -6.13
CA ASN A 329 -35.38 34.48 -5.23
C ASN A 329 -36.12 33.14 -5.05
N ASP A 330 -37.44 33.11 -5.13
CA ASP A 330 -38.18 31.85 -5.03
C ASP A 330 -37.91 30.97 -6.24
N VAL A 331 -37.97 31.55 -7.45
CA VAL A 331 -37.64 30.84 -8.71
C VAL A 331 -36.20 30.36 -8.73
N LEU A 332 -35.25 31.26 -8.32
CA LEU A 332 -33.84 30.93 -8.28
C LEU A 332 -33.56 29.77 -7.32
N SER A 333 -34.10 29.84 -6.12
CA SER A 333 -33.88 28.79 -5.10
C SER A 333 -34.52 27.46 -5.49
N GLN A 334 -35.65 27.46 -6.18
CA GLN A 334 -36.31 26.25 -6.67
C GLN A 334 -35.43 25.52 -7.67
N ILE A 335 -34.89 26.22 -8.68
CA ILE A 335 -34.06 25.63 -9.72
C ILE A 335 -32.73 25.11 -9.17
N ILE A 336 -32.11 25.85 -8.22
CA ILE A 336 -30.91 25.40 -7.54
C ILE A 336 -31.19 24.14 -6.72
N LEU A 337 -32.29 24.09 -5.96
CA LEU A 337 -32.73 22.91 -5.21
C LEU A 337 -32.96 21.70 -6.11
N GLU A 338 -33.59 21.89 -7.28
CA GLU A 338 -33.82 20.84 -8.27
C GLU A 338 -32.47 20.28 -8.77
N SER A 339 -31.52 21.14 -9.09
CA SER A 339 -30.15 20.75 -9.52
C SER A 339 -29.38 20.01 -8.41
N ILE A 340 -29.46 20.47 -7.17
CA ILE A 340 -28.82 19.81 -6.01
C ILE A 340 -29.44 18.43 -5.80
N THR A 341 -30.76 18.32 -5.82
CA THR A 341 -31.47 17.05 -5.61
C THR A 341 -31.06 16.04 -6.69
N LEU A 342 -31.04 16.43 -7.97
CA LEU A 342 -30.62 15.59 -9.06
C LEU A 342 -29.17 15.10 -8.89
N THR A 343 -28.26 16.01 -8.58
CA THR A 343 -26.85 15.68 -8.42
C THR A 343 -26.59 14.80 -7.20
N LEU A 344 -27.30 15.02 -6.08
CA LEU A 344 -27.20 14.20 -4.88
C LEU A 344 -27.74 12.76 -5.12
N VAL A 345 -28.90 12.62 -5.76
CA VAL A 345 -29.46 11.29 -6.06
C VAL A 345 -28.53 10.51 -6.99
N ALA A 346 -28.07 11.14 -8.07
CA ALA A 346 -27.12 10.52 -9.00
C ALA A 346 -25.81 10.18 -8.31
N GLY A 347 -25.28 11.08 -7.49
CA GLY A 347 -24.04 10.88 -6.77
C GLY A 347 -24.12 9.81 -5.68
N MET A 348 -25.22 9.73 -4.91
CA MET A 348 -25.44 8.62 -3.98
C MET A 348 -25.42 7.26 -4.68
N GLY A 349 -26.06 7.18 -5.88
CA GLY A 349 -25.97 6.01 -6.72
C GLY A 349 -24.52 5.66 -7.07
N GLY A 350 -23.70 6.67 -7.45
CA GLY A 350 -22.26 6.51 -7.73
C GLY A 350 -21.46 6.03 -6.53
N ILE A 351 -21.73 6.57 -5.32
CA ILE A 351 -21.09 6.13 -4.07
C ILE A 351 -21.46 4.66 -3.78
N MET A 352 -22.73 4.32 -3.81
CA MET A 352 -23.20 2.96 -3.52
C MET A 352 -22.61 1.95 -4.51
N PHE A 353 -22.58 2.28 -5.79
CA PHE A 353 -22.03 1.43 -6.83
C PHE A 353 -20.52 1.26 -6.68
N SER A 354 -19.77 2.31 -6.34
CA SER A 354 -18.32 2.22 -6.08
C SER A 354 -18.02 1.33 -4.87
N VAL A 355 -18.79 1.45 -3.78
CA VAL A 355 -18.64 0.57 -2.60
C VAL A 355 -18.90 -0.89 -2.95
N LEU A 356 -19.94 -1.14 -3.75
CA LEU A 356 -20.30 -2.50 -4.17
C LEU A 356 -19.19 -3.13 -5.02
N VAL A 357 -18.68 -2.40 -6.02
CA VAL A 357 -17.61 -2.87 -6.89
C VAL A 357 -16.33 -3.10 -6.09
N LEU A 358 -15.94 -2.18 -5.21
CA LEU A 358 -14.75 -2.33 -4.37
C LEU A 358 -14.85 -3.54 -3.42
N LYS A 359 -16.04 -3.83 -2.86
CA LYS A 359 -16.24 -5.06 -2.07
C LYS A 359 -16.08 -6.35 -2.89
N VAL A 360 -16.47 -6.34 -4.16
CA VAL A 360 -16.21 -7.47 -5.05
C VAL A 360 -14.71 -7.65 -5.29
N PHE A 361 -13.98 -6.55 -5.51
CA PHE A 361 -12.52 -6.57 -5.63
C PHE A 361 -11.83 -7.04 -4.35
N GLU A 362 -12.27 -6.59 -3.18
CA GLU A 362 -11.75 -7.04 -1.89
C GLU A 362 -11.86 -8.57 -1.74
N LYS A 363 -13.02 -9.13 -2.08
CA LYS A 363 -13.24 -10.59 -2.01
C LYS A 363 -12.38 -11.37 -3.02
N ALA A 364 -12.10 -10.78 -4.19
CA ALA A 364 -11.33 -11.44 -5.26
C ALA A 364 -9.81 -11.31 -5.06
N ALA A 365 -9.33 -10.16 -4.61
CA ALA A 365 -7.91 -9.82 -4.52
C ALA A 365 -7.32 -9.95 -3.11
N GLY A 366 -8.16 -10.05 -2.06
CA GLY A 366 -7.71 -10.24 -0.66
C GLY A 366 -7.11 -9.01 0.00
N GLY A 367 -7.28 -7.80 -0.58
CA GLY A 367 -6.79 -6.54 -0.01
C GLY A 367 -7.91 -5.71 0.62
N ALA A 368 -7.59 -4.69 1.40
CA ALA A 368 -8.56 -3.79 2.02
C ALA A 368 -9.00 -2.67 1.05
N PHE A 369 -9.87 -3.00 0.10
CA PHE A 369 -10.42 -2.05 -0.87
C PHE A 369 -11.63 -1.31 -0.28
N MET A 370 -11.38 -0.28 0.53
CA MET A 370 -12.44 0.46 1.22
C MET A 370 -12.38 1.95 0.94
N ILE A 371 -13.57 2.56 0.88
CA ILE A 371 -13.71 4.02 0.89
C ILE A 371 -13.82 4.44 2.35
N SER A 372 -12.94 5.35 2.81
CA SER A 372 -13.07 5.86 4.17
C SER A 372 -14.32 6.73 4.30
N PHE A 373 -14.96 6.70 5.47
CA PHE A 373 -16.14 7.51 5.75
C PHE A 373 -15.89 9.01 5.45
N GLY A 374 -14.71 9.52 5.83
CA GLY A 374 -14.32 10.90 5.52
C GLY A 374 -14.28 11.20 4.02
N THR A 375 -13.82 10.26 3.18
CA THR A 375 -13.82 10.42 1.72
C THR A 375 -15.25 10.45 1.16
N ALA A 376 -16.15 9.61 1.67
CA ALA A 376 -17.55 9.61 1.27
C ALA A 376 -18.26 10.91 1.64
N VAL A 377 -18.02 11.44 2.86
CA VAL A 377 -18.56 12.74 3.31
C VAL A 377 -18.00 13.87 2.47
N LEU A 378 -16.69 13.88 2.20
CA LEU A 378 -16.07 14.91 1.33
C LEU A 378 -16.69 14.89 -0.07
N ALA A 379 -16.92 13.69 -0.63
CA ALA A 379 -17.56 13.52 -1.92
C ALA A 379 -19.01 14.06 -1.92
N ALA A 380 -19.78 13.83 -0.86
CA ALA A 380 -21.14 14.35 -0.71
C ALA A 380 -21.17 15.90 -0.62
N ILE A 381 -20.22 16.49 0.13
CA ILE A 381 -20.06 17.94 0.22
C ILE A 381 -19.68 18.52 -1.16
N LEU A 382 -18.71 17.90 -1.84
CA LEU A 382 -18.29 18.31 -3.18
C LEU A 382 -19.47 18.28 -4.14
N LEU A 383 -20.27 17.21 -4.14
CA LEU A 383 -21.47 17.10 -4.96
C LEU A 383 -22.49 18.21 -4.67
N SER A 384 -22.70 18.55 -3.41
CA SER A 384 -23.62 19.63 -3.03
C SER A 384 -23.18 20.96 -3.61
N VAL A 385 -21.88 21.28 -3.46
CA VAL A 385 -21.30 22.50 -4.04
C VAL A 385 -21.41 22.50 -5.56
N LEU A 386 -21.10 21.41 -6.20
CA LEU A 386 -21.14 21.26 -7.64
C LEU A 386 -22.59 21.30 -8.18
N GLY A 387 -23.56 20.77 -7.42
CA GLY A 387 -24.99 20.87 -7.72
C GLY A 387 -25.49 22.32 -7.72
N VAL A 388 -25.02 23.14 -6.74
CA VAL A 388 -25.28 24.58 -6.74
C VAL A 388 -24.71 25.23 -8.01
N VAL A 389 -23.45 24.97 -8.31
CA VAL A 389 -22.77 25.55 -9.50
C VAL A 389 -23.49 25.16 -10.79
N ALA A 390 -23.92 23.90 -10.94
CA ALA A 390 -24.68 23.43 -12.11
C ALA A 390 -26.02 24.16 -12.27
N GLY A 391 -26.68 24.49 -11.15
CA GLY A 391 -27.96 25.18 -11.14
C GLY A 391 -27.89 26.68 -11.36
N LEU A 392 -26.72 27.33 -11.18
CA LEU A 392 -26.62 28.80 -11.26
C LEU A 392 -26.99 29.34 -12.65
N ALA A 393 -26.42 28.82 -13.72
CA ALA A 393 -26.66 29.32 -15.08
C ALA A 393 -28.14 29.15 -15.50
N PRO A 394 -28.80 27.98 -15.34
CA PRO A 394 -30.23 27.85 -15.63
C PRO A 394 -31.11 28.70 -14.71
N ALA A 395 -30.75 28.87 -13.42
CA ALA A 395 -31.50 29.69 -12.48
C ALA A 395 -31.47 31.17 -12.89
N PHE A 396 -30.31 31.72 -13.25
CA PHE A 396 -30.22 33.10 -13.75
C PHE A 396 -31.03 33.29 -15.05
N ARG A 397 -31.03 32.30 -15.93
CA ARG A 397 -31.86 32.30 -17.16
C ARG A 397 -33.35 32.39 -16.83
N ALA A 398 -33.82 31.55 -15.91
CA ALA A 398 -35.22 31.56 -15.45
C ALA A 398 -35.66 32.89 -14.85
N VAL A 399 -34.81 33.50 -14.04
CA VAL A 399 -35.09 34.83 -13.43
C VAL A 399 -35.13 35.93 -14.50
N SER A 400 -34.47 35.80 -15.63
CA SER A 400 -34.50 36.78 -16.73
C SER A 400 -35.77 36.76 -17.59
N ILE A 401 -36.62 35.74 -17.43
CA ILE A 401 -37.90 35.61 -18.17
C ILE A 401 -38.85 36.70 -17.73
N LYS A 402 -39.36 37.50 -18.64
CA LYS A 402 -40.38 38.51 -18.35
C LYS A 402 -41.76 37.89 -18.37
N PRO A 403 -42.60 38.10 -17.33
CA PRO A 403 -43.95 37.50 -17.30
C PRO A 403 -44.82 37.79 -18.52
N VAL A 404 -44.70 39.01 -19.05
CA VAL A 404 -45.46 39.48 -20.22
C VAL A 404 -45.05 38.71 -21.50
N ASP A 405 -43.76 38.49 -21.71
CA ASP A 405 -43.23 37.79 -22.87
C ASP A 405 -43.59 36.28 -22.81
N ALA A 406 -43.57 35.69 -21.60
CA ALA A 406 -43.89 34.26 -21.38
C ALA A 406 -45.36 33.91 -21.62
N MET A 407 -46.30 34.86 -21.55
CA MET A 407 -47.72 34.69 -21.82
C MET A 407 -48.11 35.04 -23.28
N ARG A 408 -47.19 35.56 -24.08
CA ARG A 408 -47.42 36.01 -25.46
C ARG A 408 -46.98 34.93 -26.50
N ASP A 409 -46.14 34.00 -26.11
CA ASP A 409 -45.62 32.91 -26.95
C ASP A 409 -46.58 31.69 -26.99
N GLU A 410 -47.91 31.92 -27.20
CA GLU A 410 -48.90 30.93 -27.67
C GLU A 410 -49.20 31.09 -29.13
#